data_37e098013bb7047fe7a6cdd53ae9725c
#
_entry.id   37e098013bb7047fe7a6cdd53ae9725c
#
_cell.length_a   1.000
_cell.length_b   1.000
_cell.length_c   1.000
_cell.angle_alpha   90.00
_cell.angle_beta   90.00
_cell.angle_gamma   90.00
#
_symmetry.space_group_name_H-M   'P 1'
#
loop_
_entity.id
_entity.type
_entity.pdbx_description
1 polymer ?
#
loop_
_entity_poly.entity_id
_entity_poly.type
_entity_poly.pdbx_seq_one_letter_code
_entity_poly.pdbx_strand_id
1 'polypeptide(L)'
;MKKIITRLILATLLISGGKTFAQKDGFSLHLSGIFPNGKFAEFDDNDKVCALVDGSSKTGSAGMGFGVGFKYQFPIPQVANLRFLVGAELMYNPLNGDAKDWFDDNFTSGTYSSTNYSYNYDYEVTLPKYLNVPLMAGLNYAFKLNDKINIFGEVAAGINMRLFTNAKILQEKEGTAWYSDGYTSYYYDFTTTSEATYKYDNAITFAYRFGAGVTFDRISIGLHWYNLGSAKVKGKIEMEENYSDSDGETEHDSDKEKFKWKDLSISMMTLTVGYHF
;
A
#
# COMPACT_ATOMS: atom_id res chain seq x y z
N MET A 1 10.68 11.25 -12.22
CA MET A 1 10.34 11.15 -10.79
C MET A 1 11.51 11.51 -9.88
N LYS A 2 12.71 10.89 -9.96
CA LYS A 2 13.87 11.22 -9.08
C LYS A 2 14.17 12.73 -8.97
N LYS A 3 14.18 13.47 -10.08
CA LYS A 3 14.48 14.92 -10.10
C LYS A 3 13.44 15.80 -9.39
N ILE A 4 12.19 15.37 -9.32
CA ILE A 4 11.09 16.11 -8.63
C ILE A 4 11.21 15.92 -7.12
N ILE A 5 11.47 14.69 -6.68
CA ILE A 5 11.64 14.36 -5.25
C ILE A 5 12.86 15.12 -4.68
N THR A 6 13.99 15.12 -5.41
CA THR A 6 15.20 15.86 -5.00
C THR A 6 14.95 17.37 -4.91
N ARG A 7 14.17 17.96 -5.82
CA ARG A 7 13.82 19.39 -5.79
C ARG A 7 12.86 19.73 -4.65
N LEU A 8 11.93 18.83 -4.31
CA LEU A 8 11.03 19.01 -3.16
C LEU A 8 11.83 18.97 -1.84
N ILE A 9 12.73 18.01 -1.68
CA ILE A 9 13.59 17.89 -0.50
C ILE A 9 14.52 19.13 -0.38
N LEU A 10 15.09 19.59 -1.50
CA LEU A 10 15.95 20.77 -1.50
C LEU A 10 15.19 22.05 -1.18
N ALA A 11 13.95 22.21 -1.67
CA ALA A 11 13.08 23.34 -1.34
C ALA A 11 12.72 23.36 0.16
N THR A 12 12.47 22.18 0.75
CA THR A 12 12.18 22.04 2.19
C THR A 12 13.42 22.39 3.05
N LEU A 13 14.63 22.04 2.60
CA LEU A 13 15.88 22.38 3.28
C LEU A 13 16.24 23.89 3.17
N LEU A 14 15.89 24.55 2.07
CA LEU A 14 16.15 25.99 1.87
C LEU A 14 15.24 26.90 2.68
N ILE A 15 14.04 26.42 3.05
CA ILE A 15 13.10 27.18 3.90
C ILE A 15 13.54 27.17 5.38
N SER A 16 14.37 26.20 5.79
CA SER A 16 14.87 26.08 7.17
C SER A 16 16.08 26.95 7.51
N GLY A 17 16.63 27.69 6.53
CA GLY A 17 17.82 28.53 6.70
C GLY A 17 17.50 29.94 7.20
N GLY A 18 17.35 30.13 8.49
CA GLY A 18 17.50 31.42 9.14
C GLY A 18 16.30 32.02 9.83
N LYS A 19 16.13 31.61 11.07
CA LYS A 19 15.85 32.43 12.27
C LYS A 19 15.71 31.47 13.47
N THR A 20 16.33 31.82 14.57
CA THR A 20 16.11 31.20 15.89
C THR A 20 14.63 31.33 16.24
N PHE A 21 13.84 30.32 15.87
CA PHE A 21 12.43 30.26 16.24
C PHE A 21 12.32 29.79 17.66
N ALA A 22 11.87 30.68 18.53
CA ALA A 22 11.41 30.34 19.84
C ALA A 22 10.32 29.27 19.72
N GLN A 23 10.66 28.08 20.10
CA GLN A 23 9.84 26.92 20.50
C GLN A 23 8.35 26.96 20.08
N LYS A 24 7.94 25.98 19.28
CA LYS A 24 6.58 25.45 19.03
C LYS A 24 5.85 25.85 17.75
N ASP A 25 6.32 26.84 17.04
CA ASP A 25 5.86 27.15 15.70
C ASP A 25 6.98 26.76 14.75
N GLY A 26 6.75 25.87 13.79
CA GLY A 26 7.82 25.48 12.90
C GLY A 26 7.67 24.07 12.35
N PHE A 27 8.80 23.52 12.01
CA PHE A 27 8.90 22.22 11.38
C PHE A 27 8.92 21.09 12.41
N SER A 28 8.22 20.02 12.12
CA SER A 28 8.31 18.76 12.87
C SER A 28 8.40 17.56 11.93
N LEU A 29 9.16 16.57 12.35
CA LEU A 29 9.17 15.24 11.75
C LEU A 29 8.41 14.28 12.65
N HIS A 30 7.71 13.32 12.06
CA HIS A 30 6.97 12.33 12.82
C HIS A 30 7.06 10.92 12.22
N LEU A 31 6.98 9.95 13.10
CA LEU A 31 6.82 8.53 12.79
C LEU A 31 5.47 8.07 13.29
N SER A 32 4.81 7.22 12.52
CA SER A 32 3.47 6.72 12.82
C SER A 32 3.41 5.20 12.75
N GLY A 33 2.80 4.57 13.77
CA GLY A 33 2.22 3.25 13.64
C GLY A 33 0.82 3.40 13.05
N ILE A 34 0.50 2.60 12.03
CA ILE A 34 -0.73 2.72 11.25
C ILE A 34 -1.59 1.48 11.48
N PHE A 35 -2.84 1.70 11.86
CA PHE A 35 -3.85 0.68 12.15
C PHE A 35 -5.03 0.87 11.19
N PRO A 36 -5.10 0.10 10.10
CA PRO A 36 -6.24 0.12 9.19
C PRO A 36 -7.54 -0.19 9.92
N ASN A 37 -8.66 0.37 9.46
CA ASN A 37 -9.97 0.10 10.04
C ASN A 37 -11.07 0.00 8.99
N GLY A 38 -12.23 -0.51 9.40
CA GLY A 38 -13.39 -0.73 8.54
C GLY A 38 -13.03 -1.58 7.32
N LYS A 39 -13.65 -1.33 6.20
CA LYS A 39 -13.45 -2.09 4.96
C LYS A 39 -12.00 -2.13 4.45
N PHE A 40 -11.18 -1.20 4.86
CA PHE A 40 -9.77 -1.22 4.49
C PHE A 40 -8.99 -2.32 5.21
N ALA A 41 -9.36 -2.64 6.45
CA ALA A 41 -8.76 -3.72 7.24
C ALA A 41 -9.43 -5.10 7.01
N GLU A 42 -10.72 -5.09 6.62
CA GLU A 42 -11.51 -6.32 6.48
C GLU A 42 -10.95 -7.25 5.40
N PHE A 43 -10.91 -8.53 5.71
CA PHE A 43 -10.76 -9.64 4.77
C PHE A 43 -12.17 -10.11 4.35
N ASP A 44 -12.35 -10.50 3.08
CA ASP A 44 -13.64 -10.99 2.59
C ASP A 44 -13.63 -12.52 2.51
N ASP A 45 -14.27 -13.18 3.47
CA ASP A 45 -14.33 -14.65 3.63
C ASP A 45 -15.01 -15.38 2.45
N ASN A 46 -15.63 -14.65 1.51
CA ASN A 46 -16.37 -15.25 0.39
C ASN A 46 -15.48 -15.44 -0.85
N ASP A 47 -14.29 -15.98 -0.68
CA ASP A 47 -13.29 -16.24 -1.75
C ASP A 47 -12.82 -14.98 -2.52
N LYS A 48 -13.01 -13.79 -1.95
CA LYS A 48 -12.75 -12.51 -2.64
C LYS A 48 -11.58 -11.74 -2.08
N VAL A 49 -10.76 -12.34 -1.27
CA VAL A 49 -9.52 -11.86 -0.64
C VAL A 49 -9.47 -10.35 -0.37
N CYS A 50 -9.30 -9.55 -1.41
CA CYS A 50 -9.28 -8.09 -1.33
C CYS A 50 -9.49 -7.44 -2.70
N ALA A 51 -9.82 -6.16 -2.70
CA ALA A 51 -10.07 -5.37 -3.91
C ALA A 51 -8.84 -5.18 -4.82
N LEU A 52 -7.64 -5.62 -4.41
CA LEU A 52 -6.44 -5.60 -5.25
C LEU A 52 -6.27 -6.88 -6.08
N VAL A 53 -7.00 -7.94 -5.78
CA VAL A 53 -6.87 -9.24 -6.46
C VAL A 53 -8.19 -9.67 -7.08
N ASP A 54 -9.30 -9.36 -6.43
CA ASP A 54 -10.64 -9.67 -6.92
C ASP A 54 -11.48 -8.39 -7.09
N GLY A 55 -11.87 -8.11 -8.32
CA GLY A 55 -12.69 -6.96 -8.68
C GLY A 55 -14.10 -6.94 -8.09
N SER A 56 -14.58 -8.04 -7.52
CA SER A 56 -15.87 -8.13 -6.83
C SER A 56 -15.79 -7.72 -5.36
N SER A 57 -14.61 -7.77 -4.75
CA SER A 57 -14.38 -7.34 -3.37
C SER A 57 -14.44 -5.81 -3.19
N LYS A 58 -14.82 -5.38 -2.00
CA LYS A 58 -14.78 -3.97 -1.55
C LYS A 58 -13.87 -3.78 -0.34
N THR A 59 -13.22 -4.85 0.12
CA THR A 59 -12.34 -4.86 1.28
C THR A 59 -10.90 -4.66 0.86
N GLY A 60 -10.08 -4.14 1.77
CA GLY A 60 -8.67 -3.86 1.49
C GLY A 60 -7.73 -4.93 2.01
N SER A 61 -8.16 -5.71 3.00
CA SER A 61 -7.30 -6.67 3.71
C SER A 61 -5.95 -6.07 4.14
N ALA A 62 -5.96 -4.77 4.48
CA ALA A 62 -4.75 -4.07 4.86
C ALA A 62 -4.31 -4.45 6.28
N GLY A 63 -3.05 -4.78 6.42
CA GLY A 63 -2.40 -5.04 7.71
C GLY A 63 -1.85 -3.77 8.36
N MET A 64 -1.43 -3.90 9.61
CA MET A 64 -0.72 -2.84 10.32
C MET A 64 0.50 -2.38 9.53
N GLY A 65 0.74 -1.07 9.55
CA GLY A 65 1.77 -0.43 8.78
C GLY A 65 2.54 0.63 9.58
N PHE A 66 3.34 1.38 8.86
CA PHE A 66 4.10 2.49 9.43
C PHE A 66 4.09 3.69 8.48
N GLY A 67 4.33 4.86 9.04
CA GLY A 67 4.42 6.11 8.29
C GLY A 67 5.57 6.98 8.76
N VAL A 68 6.05 7.81 7.85
CA VAL A 68 6.99 8.88 8.12
C VAL A 68 6.48 10.15 7.46
N GLY A 69 6.49 11.25 8.17
CA GLY A 69 6.00 12.49 7.64
C GLY A 69 6.61 13.73 8.26
N PHE A 70 6.23 14.85 7.69
CA PHE A 70 6.57 16.15 8.22
C PHE A 70 5.34 17.03 8.32
N LYS A 71 5.41 17.99 9.23
CA LYS A 71 4.38 19.00 9.46
C LYS A 71 5.06 20.34 9.72
N TYR A 72 4.53 21.38 9.13
CA TYR A 72 4.90 22.76 9.43
C TYR A 72 3.70 23.50 10.00
N GLN A 73 3.89 24.26 11.08
CA GLN A 73 2.85 25.00 11.78
C GLN A 73 3.16 26.49 11.78
N PHE A 74 2.15 27.30 11.43
CA PHE A 74 2.20 28.76 11.42
C PHE A 74 1.27 29.32 12.49
N PRO A 75 1.71 30.26 13.34
CA PRO A 75 0.83 30.90 14.29
C PRO A 75 -0.22 31.76 13.56
N ILE A 76 -1.43 31.80 14.09
CA ILE A 76 -2.47 32.71 13.63
C ILE A 76 -2.48 33.91 14.58
N PRO A 77 -2.02 35.10 14.18
CA PRO A 77 -1.72 36.22 15.10
C PRO A 77 -2.90 36.68 15.94
N GLN A 78 -4.13 36.55 15.42
CA GLN A 78 -5.33 37.06 16.08
C GLN A 78 -5.94 36.07 17.08
N VAL A 79 -5.51 34.79 17.08
CA VAL A 79 -6.09 33.76 17.93
C VAL A 79 -4.97 33.00 18.64
N ALA A 80 -4.85 33.32 19.93
CA ALA A 80 -3.86 32.62 20.76
C ALA A 80 -4.04 31.09 20.70
N ASN A 81 -2.93 30.37 20.65
CA ASN A 81 -2.89 28.91 20.64
C ASN A 81 -3.44 28.21 19.38
N LEU A 82 -3.97 28.95 18.40
CA LEU A 82 -4.42 28.41 17.12
C LEU A 82 -3.30 28.53 16.06
N ARG A 83 -3.06 27.47 15.33
CA ARG A 83 -2.06 27.40 14.28
C ARG A 83 -2.66 26.86 13.01
N PHE A 84 -2.23 27.39 11.89
CA PHE A 84 -2.42 26.76 10.61
C PHE A 84 -1.33 25.70 10.41
N LEU A 85 -1.67 24.54 9.91
CA LEU A 85 -0.73 23.46 9.65
C LEU A 85 -0.77 23.02 8.18
N VAL A 86 0.39 22.65 7.67
CA VAL A 86 0.55 21.94 6.40
C VAL A 86 1.49 20.76 6.62
N GLY A 87 1.26 19.65 5.94
CA GLY A 87 2.14 18.50 6.08
C GLY A 87 1.89 17.43 5.02
N ALA A 88 2.82 16.52 4.96
CA ALA A 88 2.74 15.31 4.15
C ALA A 88 3.25 14.11 4.95
N GLU A 89 2.73 12.95 4.62
CA GLU A 89 3.14 11.69 5.23
C GLU A 89 3.24 10.62 4.15
N LEU A 90 4.22 9.75 4.22
CA LEU A 90 4.31 8.52 3.45
C LEU A 90 3.84 7.39 4.36
N MET A 91 2.76 6.75 3.99
CA MET A 91 2.12 5.68 4.74
C MET A 91 2.21 4.37 3.98
N TYR A 92 2.67 3.33 4.63
CA TYR A 92 2.84 1.98 4.09
C TYR A 92 2.00 0.99 4.89
N ASN A 93 1.22 0.16 4.18
CA ASN A 93 0.49 -0.96 4.75
C ASN A 93 0.69 -2.21 3.87
N PRO A 94 1.14 -3.35 4.43
CA PRO A 94 1.09 -4.65 3.76
C PRO A 94 -0.35 -5.18 3.74
N LEU A 95 -0.57 -6.33 3.13
CA LEU A 95 -1.77 -7.13 3.40
C LEU A 95 -1.72 -7.72 4.82
N ASN A 96 -2.89 -7.98 5.40
CA ASN A 96 -3.01 -8.61 6.72
C ASN A 96 -2.68 -10.11 6.69
N GLY A 97 -2.67 -10.76 7.87
CA GLY A 97 -2.36 -12.18 8.01
C GLY A 97 -3.35 -13.05 7.23
N ASP A 98 -4.65 -12.81 7.40
CA ASP A 98 -5.71 -13.62 6.78
C ASP A 98 -5.60 -13.65 5.24
N ALA A 99 -5.27 -12.50 4.64
CA ALA A 99 -5.04 -12.43 3.19
C ALA A 99 -3.78 -13.20 2.78
N LYS A 100 -2.71 -13.13 3.56
CA LYS A 100 -1.48 -13.90 3.28
C LYS A 100 -1.72 -15.39 3.39
N ASP A 101 -2.37 -15.83 4.47
CA ASP A 101 -2.70 -17.24 4.71
C ASP A 101 -3.57 -17.77 3.55
N TRP A 102 -4.54 -16.97 3.07
CA TRP A 102 -5.33 -17.35 1.91
C TRP A 102 -4.46 -17.57 0.65
N PHE A 103 -3.49 -16.69 0.39
CA PHE A 103 -2.58 -16.86 -0.75
C PHE A 103 -1.71 -18.11 -0.57
N ASP A 104 -1.17 -18.33 0.62
CA ASP A 104 -0.35 -19.48 0.94
C ASP A 104 -1.14 -20.80 0.77
N ASP A 105 -2.43 -20.81 1.14
CA ASP A 105 -3.32 -21.98 1.00
C ASP A 105 -3.74 -22.26 -0.45
N ASN A 106 -3.93 -21.21 -1.26
CA ASN A 106 -4.45 -21.35 -2.63
C ASN A 106 -3.35 -21.46 -3.70
N PHE A 107 -2.13 -21.06 -3.39
CA PHE A 107 -0.98 -21.10 -4.29
C PHE A 107 0.15 -21.95 -3.67
N THR A 108 -0.18 -23.22 -3.37
CA THR A 108 0.76 -24.19 -2.82
C THR A 108 1.39 -25.02 -3.92
N SER A 109 2.67 -25.32 -3.77
CA SER A 109 3.38 -26.27 -4.63
C SER A 109 2.86 -27.70 -4.42
N GLY A 110 2.94 -28.52 -5.46
CA GLY A 110 2.43 -29.89 -5.38
C GLY A 110 2.78 -30.76 -6.60
N THR A 111 2.20 -31.94 -6.62
CA THR A 111 2.36 -32.88 -7.73
C THR A 111 0.98 -33.25 -8.26
N TYR A 112 0.83 -33.24 -9.55
CA TYR A 112 -0.34 -33.73 -10.25
C TYR A 112 0.02 -35.00 -11.03
N SER A 113 -0.84 -36.01 -10.98
CA SER A 113 -0.68 -37.24 -11.80
C SER A 113 -2.03 -37.69 -12.32
N SER A 114 -2.08 -37.99 -13.60
CA SER A 114 -3.22 -38.56 -14.31
C SER A 114 -2.77 -39.69 -15.26
N THR A 115 -3.71 -40.17 -16.07
CA THR A 115 -3.39 -41.23 -17.05
C THR A 115 -2.40 -40.75 -18.12
N ASN A 116 -2.37 -39.46 -18.43
CA ASN A 116 -1.58 -38.90 -19.56
C ASN A 116 -0.52 -37.88 -19.15
N TYR A 117 -0.52 -37.43 -17.89
CA TYR A 117 0.38 -36.39 -17.39
C TYR A 117 0.83 -36.69 -15.97
N SER A 118 2.08 -36.43 -15.69
CA SER A 118 2.60 -36.29 -14.33
C SER A 118 3.53 -35.10 -14.27
N TYR A 119 3.22 -34.14 -13.40
CA TYR A 119 4.06 -32.96 -13.25
C TYR A 119 4.08 -32.44 -11.81
N ASN A 120 5.19 -31.82 -11.46
CA ASN A 120 5.29 -30.98 -10.30
C ASN A 120 4.95 -29.56 -10.68
N TYR A 121 4.35 -28.82 -9.77
CA TYR A 121 4.10 -27.38 -9.93
C TYR A 121 4.53 -26.63 -8.69
N ASP A 122 5.08 -25.45 -8.91
CA ASP A 122 5.52 -24.53 -7.89
C ASP A 122 4.94 -23.14 -8.12
N TYR A 123 4.67 -22.41 -7.02
CA TYR A 123 4.14 -21.06 -7.08
C TYR A 123 5.03 -20.08 -6.33
N GLU A 124 5.31 -18.95 -6.95
CA GLU A 124 5.89 -17.77 -6.31
C GLU A 124 4.89 -16.60 -6.37
N VAL A 125 4.46 -16.11 -5.19
CA VAL A 125 3.48 -15.04 -5.08
C VAL A 125 4.10 -13.79 -4.47
N THR A 126 4.09 -12.69 -5.23
CA THR A 126 4.42 -11.35 -4.73
C THR A 126 3.14 -10.59 -4.42
N LEU A 127 2.89 -10.33 -3.13
CA LEU A 127 1.69 -9.65 -2.68
C LEU A 127 1.76 -8.14 -2.90
N PRO A 128 0.64 -7.48 -3.29
CA PRO A 128 0.57 -6.05 -3.43
C PRO A 128 0.63 -5.35 -2.06
N LYS A 129 1.05 -4.10 -2.06
CA LYS A 129 1.17 -3.28 -0.86
C LYS A 129 0.55 -1.91 -1.11
N TYR A 130 0.03 -1.30 -0.06
CA TYR A 130 -0.56 0.02 -0.09
C TYR A 130 0.46 1.08 0.27
N LEU A 131 0.59 2.08 -0.59
CA LEU A 131 1.34 3.30 -0.32
C LEU A 131 0.38 4.48 -0.46
N ASN A 132 0.27 5.29 0.59
CA ASN A 132 -0.54 6.49 0.59
C ASN A 132 0.34 7.70 0.91
N VAL A 133 0.12 8.79 0.19
CA VAL A 133 0.82 10.06 0.41
C VAL A 133 -0.21 11.17 0.58
N PRO A 134 -0.80 11.32 1.80
CA PRO A 134 -1.68 12.44 2.10
C PRO A 134 -0.89 13.75 2.18
N LEU A 135 -1.35 14.76 1.43
CA LEU A 135 -0.93 16.15 1.51
C LEU A 135 -2.06 16.94 2.17
N MET A 136 -1.82 17.43 3.37
CA MET A 136 -2.86 17.97 4.25
C MET A 136 -2.59 19.42 4.64
N ALA A 137 -3.67 20.22 4.74
CA ALA A 137 -3.66 21.52 5.34
C ALA A 137 -4.80 21.61 6.37
N GLY A 138 -4.62 22.36 7.45
CA GLY A 138 -5.62 22.39 8.50
C GLY A 138 -5.28 23.30 9.67
N LEU A 139 -5.91 23.03 10.79
CA LEU A 139 -5.79 23.80 12.01
C LEU A 139 -5.34 22.89 13.16
N ASN A 140 -4.49 23.44 14.00
CA ASN A 140 -4.08 22.84 15.28
C ASN A 140 -4.36 23.87 16.38
N TYR A 141 -5.05 23.45 17.41
CA TYR A 141 -5.26 24.22 18.63
C TYR A 141 -4.54 23.55 19.79
N ALA A 142 -3.64 24.30 20.46
CA ALA A 142 -2.85 23.79 21.58
C ALA A 142 -3.25 24.45 22.88
N PHE A 143 -3.72 23.67 23.83
CA PHE A 143 -4.03 24.11 25.18
C PHE A 143 -2.82 23.89 26.09
N LYS A 144 -2.28 24.98 26.62
CA LYS A 144 -1.11 24.95 27.52
C LYS A 144 -1.53 24.49 28.93
N LEU A 145 -1.04 23.35 29.38
CA LEU A 145 -1.21 22.90 30.78
C LEU A 145 -0.16 23.50 31.71
N ASN A 146 1.08 23.55 31.25
CA ASN A 146 2.20 24.20 31.92
C ASN A 146 3.29 24.56 30.89
N ASP A 147 4.46 25.04 31.35
CA ASP A 147 5.53 25.48 30.43
C ASP A 147 6.11 24.38 29.53
N LYS A 148 5.94 23.11 29.92
CA LYS A 148 6.48 21.96 29.19
C LYS A 148 5.43 21.10 28.49
N ILE A 149 4.18 21.18 28.94
CA ILE A 149 3.11 20.28 28.49
C ILE A 149 1.98 21.05 27.83
N ASN A 150 1.62 20.68 26.61
CA ASN A 150 0.42 21.15 25.93
C ASN A 150 -0.41 19.94 25.49
N ILE A 151 -1.71 20.08 25.54
CA ILE A 151 -2.65 19.19 24.87
C ILE A 151 -3.01 19.86 23.54
N PHE A 152 -3.07 19.11 22.47
CA PHE A 152 -3.49 19.66 21.18
C PHE A 152 -4.64 18.86 20.58
N GLY A 153 -5.45 19.56 19.78
CA GLY A 153 -6.40 18.99 18.86
C GLY A 153 -6.12 19.50 17.45
N GLU A 154 -6.27 18.66 16.45
CA GLU A 154 -6.07 19.08 15.06
C GLU A 154 -7.11 18.50 14.12
N VAL A 155 -7.42 19.29 13.10
CA VAL A 155 -8.25 18.90 11.96
C VAL A 155 -7.54 19.32 10.67
N ALA A 156 -7.53 18.47 9.67
CA ALA A 156 -6.92 18.79 8.39
C ALA A 156 -7.68 18.11 7.25
N ALA A 157 -7.61 18.72 6.08
CA ALA A 157 -8.13 18.17 4.84
C ALA A 157 -7.12 18.40 3.70
N GLY A 158 -7.25 17.63 2.63
CA GLY A 158 -6.35 17.73 1.50
C GLY A 158 -6.58 16.65 0.48
N ILE A 159 -5.52 16.23 -0.15
CA ILE A 159 -5.53 15.16 -1.14
C ILE A 159 -4.66 14.00 -0.67
N ASN A 160 -5.04 12.79 -1.06
CA ASN A 160 -4.22 11.60 -0.91
C ASN A 160 -3.82 11.07 -2.28
N MET A 161 -2.54 10.89 -2.50
CA MET A 161 -2.03 10.12 -3.63
C MET A 161 -1.92 8.66 -3.19
N ARG A 162 -2.75 7.82 -3.80
CA ARG A 162 -2.77 6.38 -3.57
C ARG A 162 -1.91 5.70 -4.61
N LEU A 163 -0.97 4.90 -4.15
CA LEU A 163 -0.05 4.11 -4.95
C LEU A 163 -0.16 2.66 -4.51
N PHE A 164 0.04 1.74 -5.44
CA PHE A 164 0.10 0.31 -5.14
C PHE A 164 1.40 -0.27 -5.70
N THR A 165 1.97 -1.25 -5.02
CA THR A 165 2.98 -2.08 -5.66
C THR A 165 2.30 -3.12 -6.53
N ASN A 166 2.98 -3.61 -7.56
CA ASN A 166 2.45 -4.69 -8.39
C ASN A 166 2.26 -5.96 -7.55
N ALA A 167 1.26 -6.77 -7.94
CA ALA A 167 1.17 -8.15 -7.52
C ALA A 167 1.65 -9.05 -8.66
N LYS A 168 2.28 -10.17 -8.32
CA LYS A 168 2.76 -11.15 -9.30
C LYS A 168 2.45 -12.55 -8.80
N ILE A 169 1.96 -13.39 -9.69
CA ILE A 169 1.78 -14.82 -9.49
C ILE A 169 2.57 -15.50 -10.58
N LEU A 170 3.58 -16.26 -10.20
CA LEU A 170 4.37 -17.10 -11.08
C LEU A 170 4.04 -18.55 -10.77
N GLN A 171 3.75 -19.34 -11.77
CA GLN A 171 3.59 -20.78 -11.68
C GLN A 171 4.60 -21.44 -12.62
N GLU A 172 5.37 -22.37 -12.09
CA GLU A 172 6.26 -23.23 -12.85
C GLU A 172 5.74 -24.67 -12.78
N LYS A 173 5.71 -25.36 -13.93
CA LYS A 173 5.33 -26.77 -14.05
C LYS A 173 6.44 -27.50 -14.79
N GLU A 174 6.89 -28.59 -14.21
CA GLU A 174 7.83 -29.51 -14.84
C GLU A 174 7.29 -30.93 -14.77
N GLY A 175 7.29 -31.65 -15.87
CA GLY A 175 6.75 -33.00 -15.88
C GLY A 175 6.91 -33.73 -17.17
N THR A 176 6.26 -34.87 -17.23
CA THR A 176 6.26 -35.78 -18.38
C THR A 176 4.82 -35.96 -18.85
N ALA A 177 4.62 -35.88 -20.13
CA ALA A 177 3.37 -36.25 -20.80
C ALA A 177 3.58 -37.49 -21.65
N TRP A 178 2.53 -38.28 -21.80
CA TRP A 178 2.54 -39.41 -22.70
C TRP A 178 1.26 -39.48 -23.52
N TYR A 179 1.46 -39.80 -24.78
CA TYR A 179 0.41 -40.00 -25.75
C TYR A 179 0.52 -41.39 -26.36
N SER A 180 -0.62 -42.03 -26.56
CA SER A 180 -0.68 -43.32 -27.27
C SER A 180 -1.73 -43.26 -28.36
N ASP A 181 -1.35 -43.64 -29.57
CA ASP A 181 -2.24 -43.81 -30.73
C ASP A 181 -2.80 -45.22 -30.86
N GLY A 182 -2.54 -46.08 -29.86
CA GLY A 182 -2.95 -47.49 -29.82
C GLY A 182 -1.92 -48.44 -30.46
N TYR A 183 -0.88 -47.93 -31.11
CA TYR A 183 0.22 -48.69 -31.72
C TYR A 183 1.58 -48.32 -31.10
N THR A 184 1.75 -47.03 -30.80
CA THR A 184 3.00 -46.50 -30.24
C THR A 184 2.70 -45.56 -29.10
N SER A 185 3.52 -45.58 -28.06
CA SER A 185 3.46 -44.60 -26.94
C SER A 185 4.65 -43.67 -27.04
N TYR A 186 4.37 -42.38 -26.99
CA TYR A 186 5.34 -41.30 -26.99
C TYR A 186 5.40 -40.67 -25.62
N TYR A 187 6.60 -40.36 -25.15
CA TYR A 187 6.88 -39.70 -23.89
C TYR A 187 7.69 -38.46 -24.19
N TYR A 188 7.30 -37.34 -23.63
CA TYR A 188 8.09 -36.13 -23.70
C TYR A 188 8.04 -35.36 -22.38
N ASP A 189 9.17 -34.81 -22.00
CA ASP A 189 9.27 -33.95 -20.84
C ASP A 189 8.89 -32.52 -21.25
N PHE A 190 8.23 -31.82 -20.37
CA PHE A 190 7.80 -30.44 -20.61
C PHE A 190 8.04 -29.55 -19.42
N THR A 191 8.24 -28.25 -19.71
CA THR A 191 8.27 -27.16 -18.74
C THR A 191 7.31 -26.08 -19.18
N THR A 192 6.47 -25.61 -18.27
CA THR A 192 5.59 -24.47 -18.50
C THR A 192 5.81 -23.43 -17.41
N THR A 193 6.01 -22.18 -17.81
CA THR A 193 6.08 -21.03 -16.89
C THR A 193 4.95 -20.09 -17.23
N SER A 194 4.02 -19.90 -16.29
CA SER A 194 2.89 -18.98 -16.43
C SER A 194 3.04 -17.84 -15.42
N GLU A 195 3.08 -16.60 -15.90
CA GLU A 195 3.19 -15.39 -15.09
C GLU A 195 1.98 -14.49 -15.26
N ALA A 196 1.37 -14.07 -14.14
CA ALA A 196 0.33 -13.04 -14.12
C ALA A 196 0.82 -11.86 -13.28
N THR A 197 1.01 -10.69 -13.92
CA THR A 197 1.43 -9.46 -13.26
C THR A 197 0.31 -8.43 -13.25
N TYR A 198 -0.16 -8.07 -12.05
CA TYR A 198 -1.15 -7.01 -11.81
C TYR A 198 -0.44 -5.67 -11.62
N LYS A 199 -0.66 -4.74 -12.54
CA LYS A 199 -0.11 -3.37 -12.51
C LYS A 199 -1.23 -2.38 -12.24
N TYR A 200 -1.17 -1.68 -11.13
CA TYR A 200 -2.24 -0.78 -10.68
C TYR A 200 -1.98 0.66 -11.09
N ASP A 201 -3.06 1.36 -11.43
CA ASP A 201 -3.03 2.80 -11.68
C ASP A 201 -3.04 3.57 -10.36
N ASN A 202 -2.31 4.68 -10.32
CA ASN A 202 -2.36 5.61 -9.22
C ASN A 202 -3.70 6.34 -9.18
N ALA A 203 -4.16 6.70 -7.98
CA ALA A 203 -5.37 7.48 -7.80
C ALA A 203 -5.13 8.67 -6.87
N ILE A 204 -5.85 9.77 -7.13
CA ILE A 204 -5.90 10.92 -6.23
C ILE A 204 -7.31 10.99 -5.65
N THR A 205 -7.39 11.11 -4.33
CA THR A 205 -8.66 11.17 -3.59
C THR A 205 -8.66 12.38 -2.65
N PHE A 206 -9.85 12.88 -2.30
CA PHE A 206 -9.99 13.81 -1.20
C PHE A 206 -9.73 13.07 0.12
N ALA A 207 -9.01 13.71 1.03
CA ALA A 207 -8.65 13.13 2.31
C ALA A 207 -8.88 14.14 3.44
N TYR A 208 -9.21 13.62 4.62
CA TYR A 208 -9.29 14.43 5.83
C TYR A 208 -8.84 13.62 7.05
N ARG A 209 -8.40 14.35 8.07
CA ARG A 209 -8.03 13.78 9.36
C ARG A 209 -8.48 14.66 10.51
N PHE A 210 -8.66 14.05 11.64
CA PHE A 210 -8.73 14.71 12.93
C PHE A 210 -7.93 13.91 13.95
N GLY A 211 -7.41 14.60 14.96
CA GLY A 211 -6.60 13.96 15.97
C GLY A 211 -6.42 14.83 17.19
N ALA A 212 -5.87 14.20 18.21
CA ALA A 212 -5.51 14.85 19.44
C ALA A 212 -4.24 14.23 20.03
N GLY A 213 -3.58 14.97 20.89
CA GLY A 213 -2.36 14.46 21.53
C GLY A 213 -1.80 15.40 22.57
N VAL A 214 -0.60 15.06 22.99
CA VAL A 214 0.16 15.80 23.99
C VAL A 214 1.53 16.14 23.43
N THR A 215 1.97 17.36 23.62
CA THR A 215 3.35 17.78 23.36
C THR A 215 4.05 17.99 24.69
N PHE A 216 5.17 17.32 24.86
CA PHE A 216 6.08 17.49 25.97
C PHE A 216 7.40 18.06 25.43
N ASP A 217 7.63 19.35 25.72
CA ASP A 217 8.77 20.12 25.19
C ASP A 217 8.83 20.04 23.66
N ARG A 218 9.77 19.26 23.10
CA ARG A 218 9.97 19.06 21.67
C ARG A 218 9.38 17.77 21.13
N ILE A 219 8.82 16.92 22.00
CA ILE A 219 8.26 15.64 21.61
C ILE A 219 6.73 15.73 21.65
N SER A 220 6.07 15.27 20.62
CA SER A 220 4.62 15.11 20.60
C SER A 220 4.24 13.64 20.43
N ILE A 221 3.16 13.26 21.10
CA ILE A 221 2.50 11.96 20.90
C ILE A 221 1.05 12.26 20.57
N GLY A 222 0.56 11.70 19.48
CA GLY A 222 -0.79 11.96 18.99
C GLY A 222 -1.47 10.72 18.46
N LEU A 223 -2.78 10.71 18.59
CA LEU A 223 -3.67 9.74 17.96
C LEU A 223 -4.48 10.47 16.89
N HIS A 224 -4.44 9.96 15.66
CA HIS A 224 -5.16 10.56 14.54
C HIS A 224 -6.02 9.51 13.85
N TRP A 225 -7.16 9.94 13.38
CA TRP A 225 -8.00 9.17 12.47
C TRP A 225 -7.97 9.82 11.10
N TYR A 226 -7.72 9.02 10.08
CA TYR A 226 -7.67 9.40 8.68
C TYR A 226 -8.80 8.76 7.90
N ASN A 227 -9.42 9.53 7.03
CA ASN A 227 -10.13 9.03 5.87
C ASN A 227 -9.40 9.54 4.62
N LEU A 228 -8.82 8.60 3.89
CA LEU A 228 -8.03 8.89 2.68
C LEU A 228 -8.86 8.79 1.40
N GLY A 229 -10.19 8.75 1.55
CA GLY A 229 -11.14 8.75 0.45
C GLY A 229 -11.35 7.37 -0.19
N SER A 230 -12.17 7.38 -1.24
CA SER A 230 -12.55 6.19 -1.99
C SER A 230 -12.28 6.40 -3.47
N ALA A 231 -11.72 5.39 -4.14
CA ALA A 231 -11.54 5.38 -5.59
C ALA A 231 -11.60 3.96 -6.13
N LYS A 232 -11.98 3.84 -7.40
CA LYS A 232 -11.94 2.56 -8.12
C LYS A 232 -10.51 2.06 -8.22
N VAL A 233 -10.33 0.77 -7.98
CA VAL A 233 -9.08 0.09 -8.30
C VAL A 233 -9.06 -0.14 -9.81
N LYS A 234 -8.04 0.34 -10.48
CA LYS A 234 -7.84 0.23 -11.92
C LYS A 234 -6.44 -0.23 -12.21
N GLY A 235 -6.26 -0.80 -13.39
CA GLY A 235 -4.94 -1.23 -13.82
C GLY A 235 -5.01 -2.13 -15.04
N LYS A 236 -3.97 -2.94 -15.19
CA LYS A 236 -3.87 -3.96 -16.22
C LYS A 236 -3.28 -5.24 -15.64
N ILE A 237 -3.71 -6.37 -16.16
CA ILE A 237 -3.11 -7.68 -15.95
C ILE A 237 -2.28 -7.96 -17.19
N GLU A 238 -1.03 -8.30 -17.02
CA GLU A 238 -0.17 -8.84 -18.07
C GLU A 238 0.04 -10.31 -17.77
N MET A 239 -0.33 -11.17 -18.70
CA MET A 239 -0.18 -12.62 -18.59
C MET A 239 0.83 -13.07 -19.63
N GLU A 240 1.77 -13.90 -19.23
CA GLU A 240 2.79 -14.48 -20.11
C GLU A 240 2.86 -15.98 -19.82
N GLU A 241 2.84 -16.80 -20.87
CA GLU A 241 3.01 -18.24 -20.77
C GLU A 241 4.12 -18.67 -21.74
N ASN A 242 5.06 -19.44 -21.21
CA ASN A 242 6.13 -20.04 -21.96
C ASN A 242 6.07 -21.57 -21.78
N TYR A 243 6.04 -22.30 -22.89
CA TYR A 243 6.08 -23.73 -22.92
C TYR A 243 7.34 -24.20 -23.67
N SER A 244 7.96 -25.28 -23.20
CA SER A 244 9.01 -25.98 -23.92
C SER A 244 8.96 -27.47 -23.61
N ASP A 245 9.32 -28.29 -24.57
CA ASP A 245 9.40 -29.74 -24.41
C ASP A 245 10.72 -30.34 -24.90
N SER A 246 10.91 -31.64 -24.62
CA SER A 246 12.10 -32.37 -25.02
C SER A 246 12.24 -32.62 -26.52
N ASP A 247 11.17 -32.43 -27.28
CA ASP A 247 11.16 -32.60 -28.75
C ASP A 247 11.59 -31.31 -29.46
N GLY A 248 11.81 -30.23 -28.66
CA GLY A 248 12.29 -28.94 -29.14
C GLY A 248 11.16 -27.98 -29.55
N GLU A 249 9.92 -28.30 -29.23
CA GLU A 249 8.79 -27.41 -29.40
C GLU A 249 8.83 -26.31 -28.31
N THR A 250 8.61 -25.09 -28.72
CA THR A 250 8.54 -23.94 -27.81
C THR A 250 7.40 -23.03 -28.24
N GLU A 251 6.56 -22.68 -27.28
CA GLU A 251 5.47 -21.74 -27.47
C GLU A 251 5.59 -20.57 -26.48
N HIS A 252 5.27 -19.38 -26.94
CA HIS A 252 5.16 -18.19 -26.11
C HIS A 252 3.86 -17.49 -26.41
N ASP A 253 3.05 -17.32 -25.38
CA ASP A 253 1.81 -16.55 -25.45
C ASP A 253 1.84 -15.38 -24.46
N SER A 254 1.22 -14.27 -24.83
CA SER A 254 1.11 -13.10 -23.97
C SER A 254 -0.18 -12.35 -24.21
N ASP A 255 -0.87 -12.01 -23.11
CA ASP A 255 -2.11 -11.22 -23.15
C ASP A 255 -2.05 -10.05 -22.16
N LYS A 256 -2.84 -9.02 -22.47
CA LYS A 256 -2.93 -7.80 -21.65
C LYS A 256 -4.36 -7.35 -21.54
N GLU A 257 -4.90 -7.45 -20.34
CA GLU A 257 -6.26 -7.04 -20.02
C GLU A 257 -6.28 -5.81 -19.11
N LYS A 258 -7.15 -4.84 -19.42
CA LYS A 258 -7.42 -3.70 -18.53
C LYS A 258 -8.57 -4.01 -17.60
N PHE A 259 -8.41 -3.68 -16.33
CA PHE A 259 -9.47 -3.83 -15.36
C PHE A 259 -9.88 -2.52 -14.72
N LYS A 260 -11.13 -2.48 -14.28
CA LYS A 260 -11.72 -1.39 -13.50
C LYS A 260 -12.69 -1.99 -12.49
N TRP A 261 -12.20 -2.17 -11.30
CA TRP A 261 -12.89 -2.85 -10.23
C TRP A 261 -13.70 -1.91 -9.34
N LYS A 262 -14.20 -2.42 -8.23
CA LYS A 262 -15.02 -1.65 -7.28
C LYS A 262 -14.21 -0.58 -6.56
N ASP A 263 -14.93 0.32 -5.90
CA ASP A 263 -14.33 1.36 -5.10
C ASP A 263 -13.73 0.78 -3.81
N LEU A 264 -12.47 1.11 -3.54
CA LEU A 264 -11.81 0.85 -2.28
C LEU A 264 -11.74 2.13 -1.46
N SER A 265 -12.37 2.13 -0.29
CA SER A 265 -12.29 3.21 0.69
C SER A 265 -11.16 2.93 1.68
N ILE A 266 -10.33 3.93 1.95
CA ILE A 266 -9.20 3.81 2.88
C ILE A 266 -9.47 4.65 4.12
N SER A 267 -9.52 3.99 5.28
CA SER A 267 -9.56 4.63 6.59
C SER A 267 -8.62 3.94 7.57
N MET A 268 -8.03 4.71 8.47
CA MET A 268 -7.06 4.20 9.44
C MET A 268 -6.93 5.09 10.65
N MET A 269 -6.46 4.51 11.75
CA MET A 269 -5.97 5.21 12.91
C MET A 269 -4.44 5.21 12.89
N THR A 270 -3.82 6.28 13.40
CA THR A 270 -2.36 6.33 13.57
C THR A 270 -2.00 6.76 14.98
N LEU A 271 -1.01 6.09 15.55
CA LEU A 271 -0.30 6.56 16.72
C LEU A 271 1.01 7.19 16.26
N THR A 272 1.16 8.48 16.53
CA THR A 272 2.26 9.29 15.97
C THR A 272 3.17 9.79 17.07
N VAL A 273 4.48 9.68 16.86
CA VAL A 273 5.50 10.33 17.69
C VAL A 273 6.22 11.36 16.81
N GLY A 274 6.23 12.62 17.25
CA GLY A 274 6.83 13.73 16.52
C GLY A 274 7.92 14.43 17.31
N TYR A 275 8.90 14.98 16.59
CA TYR A 275 9.93 15.86 17.12
C TYR A 275 9.82 17.23 16.47
N HIS A 276 9.76 18.28 17.28
CA HIS A 276 9.67 19.69 16.89
C HIS A 276 11.04 20.37 16.96
N PHE A 277 11.43 21.01 15.89
CA PHE A 277 12.72 21.71 15.76
C PHE A 277 12.66 23.15 16.25
#